data_b2e79bd5efa3dfb9eb6e4764123b892c
#
_entry.id   b2e79bd5efa3dfb9eb6e4764123b892c
#
_cell.length_a   1.000
_cell.length_b   1.000
_cell.length_c   1.000
_cell.angle_alpha   90.00
_cell.angle_beta   90.00
_cell.angle_gamma   90.00
#
_symmetry.space_group_name_H-M   'P 1'
#
loop_
_entity.id
_entity.type
_entity.pdbx_description
1 polymer ?
#
loop_
_entity_poly.entity_id
_entity_poly.type
_entity_poly.pdbx_seq_one_letter_code
_entity_poly.pdbx_strand_id
1 'polypeptide(L)'
;MINRQMATCLIAFCMIAGVSIASNRTIYSNVKDSTDEKTTAVKQKENNLNGTEKAAKDKEKELPYDQLIKRTGSVQDGLFTIRHIDDKWYFEIADSLLGRYILAVTRFTGVPQSFGKFSGEAINQQTLYFEQRNAKTMLLRAYVLSQEADPNSRISKTLKASTVDPIIASFKIIGRNKTTGAQLIDVTPLFAKDNGVVSISANSAKQLKLGALQPDRTFIDTMKVYPINIEVATTRTYNSTPSTTPASYTESVTISLNTSMVLLPKVPMRKRIWDSRVGYFTNRYTIFSDEQTKTDREQFISRFRLEPKDPRRYRNGQLTEPIKPIVFYIDPATPKKWVPYLKKGIEDWNVAFEAAGFKNAILAKDFPNDSTMSVDDARFNVLRYLPAEIENAYGPRIVDPRSG
;
A
#
# COMPACT_ATOMS: atom_id res chain seq x y z
N MET A 1 -16.60 14.36 -49.61
CA MET A 1 -15.21 14.09 -49.20
C MET A 1 -15.00 14.79 -47.89
N ILE A 2 -15.29 14.14 -46.77
CA ILE A 2 -15.06 14.66 -45.43
C ILE A 2 -14.23 13.62 -44.69
N ASN A 3 -13.11 14.10 -44.19
CA ASN A 3 -11.98 13.39 -43.65
C ASN A 3 -12.31 12.33 -42.57
N ARG A 4 -11.98 11.10 -42.84
CA ARG A 4 -11.88 9.98 -41.90
C ARG A 4 -10.54 10.00 -41.18
N GLN A 5 -10.35 10.90 -40.26
CA GLN A 5 -9.11 10.91 -39.42
C GLN A 5 -9.32 11.43 -38.01
N MET A 6 -10.44 11.11 -37.37
CA MET A 6 -10.62 11.41 -35.94
C MET A 6 -11.46 10.34 -35.22
N ALA A 7 -11.09 9.10 -35.35
CA ALA A 7 -11.78 8.02 -34.62
C ALA A 7 -10.84 6.90 -34.17
N THR A 8 -9.57 7.23 -33.83
CA THR A 8 -8.63 6.16 -33.41
C THR A 8 -7.88 6.50 -32.13
N CYS A 9 -8.50 7.21 -31.21
CA CYS A 9 -7.81 7.62 -29.98
C CYS A 9 -8.54 7.26 -28.68
N LEU A 10 -9.38 6.21 -28.63
CA LEU A 10 -10.06 5.87 -27.38
C LEU A 10 -10.31 4.37 -27.10
N ILE A 11 -9.60 3.47 -27.78
CA ILE A 11 -9.70 2.03 -27.48
C ILE A 11 -8.31 1.43 -27.35
N ALA A 12 -7.56 1.87 -26.33
CA ALA A 12 -6.34 1.20 -25.91
C ALA A 12 -6.32 1.01 -24.40
N PHE A 13 -7.44 0.50 -23.86
CA PHE A 13 -7.54 0.18 -22.43
C PHE A 13 -7.41 -1.32 -22.19
N CYS A 14 -6.55 -1.97 -22.85
CA CYS A 14 -6.05 -3.32 -22.56
C CYS A 14 -5.39 -3.89 -23.81
N MET A 15 -4.11 -3.96 -23.79
CA MET A 15 -3.21 -4.75 -24.62
C MET A 15 -2.13 -3.92 -25.32
N ILE A 16 -1.16 -3.47 -24.54
CA ILE A 16 0.23 -3.54 -24.97
C ILE A 16 1.02 -4.00 -23.75
N ALA A 17 1.32 -5.28 -23.73
CA ALA A 17 2.34 -5.87 -22.88
C ALA A 17 3.69 -5.41 -23.42
N GLY A 18 4.18 -4.29 -22.90
CA GLY A 18 5.59 -3.94 -23.01
C GLY A 18 6.40 -4.92 -22.16
N VAL A 19 6.96 -5.94 -22.78
CA VAL A 19 7.92 -6.86 -22.16
C VAL A 19 9.17 -6.08 -21.83
N SER A 20 9.31 -5.62 -20.60
CA SER A 20 10.58 -5.20 -20.04
C SER A 20 11.16 -6.40 -19.29
N ILE A 21 11.96 -7.17 -19.98
CA ILE A 21 12.75 -8.26 -19.40
C ILE A 21 13.91 -7.61 -18.65
N ALA A 22 13.73 -7.36 -17.36
CA ALA A 22 14.84 -7.13 -16.45
C ALA A 22 15.43 -8.50 -16.08
N SER A 23 16.47 -8.89 -16.79
CA SER A 23 17.30 -10.05 -16.51
C SER A 23 18.07 -9.81 -15.21
N ASN A 24 17.62 -10.37 -14.09
CA ASN A 24 18.43 -10.53 -12.89
C ASN A 24 19.41 -11.70 -13.11
N ARG A 25 20.59 -11.42 -13.60
CA ARG A 25 21.74 -12.32 -13.50
C ARG A 25 22.29 -12.26 -12.09
N THR A 26 22.04 -13.32 -11.34
CA THR A 26 22.74 -13.63 -10.09
C THR A 26 24.18 -14.03 -10.43
N ILE A 27 25.13 -13.18 -10.09
CA ILE A 27 26.56 -13.51 -10.16
C ILE A 27 26.94 -14.18 -8.85
N TYR A 28 27.16 -15.48 -8.90
CA TYR A 28 27.93 -16.18 -7.87
C TYR A 28 29.40 -15.87 -8.09
N SER A 29 30.02 -15.12 -7.19
CA SER A 29 31.47 -14.99 -7.12
C SER A 29 32.02 -15.99 -6.12
N ASN A 30 32.92 -16.81 -6.63
CA ASN A 30 33.71 -17.81 -5.89
C ASN A 30 34.54 -17.11 -4.78
N VAL A 31 34.41 -17.64 -3.58
CA VAL A 31 35.35 -17.38 -2.49
C VAL A 31 36.58 -18.25 -2.74
N LYS A 32 37.73 -17.64 -2.90
CA LYS A 32 39.05 -18.29 -2.76
C LYS A 32 39.60 -17.94 -1.39
N ASP A 33 39.86 -18.98 -0.63
CA ASP A 33 40.71 -18.95 0.56
C ASP A 33 42.11 -18.39 0.23
N SER A 34 42.55 -17.48 1.08
CA SER A 34 44.01 -17.33 1.36
C SER A 34 44.19 -16.77 2.77
N THR A 35 44.63 -17.67 3.61
CA THR A 35 45.33 -17.37 4.89
C THR A 35 46.55 -16.50 4.66
N ASP A 36 46.68 -15.43 5.44
CA ASP A 36 47.99 -15.01 5.99
C ASP A 36 47.80 -14.09 7.19
N GLU A 37 48.39 -14.52 8.29
CA GLU A 37 48.57 -13.78 9.55
C GLU A 37 49.49 -12.56 9.32
N LYS A 38 49.16 -11.43 9.94
CA LYS A 38 50.16 -10.56 10.55
C LYS A 38 49.54 -9.68 11.64
N THR A 39 49.89 -10.06 12.84
CA THR A 39 49.82 -9.29 14.10
C THR A 39 50.54 -7.95 13.99
N THR A 40 49.86 -6.84 14.28
CA THR A 40 50.56 -5.63 14.71
C THR A 40 49.74 -4.91 15.77
N ALA A 41 50.25 -4.92 16.98
CA ALA A 41 49.80 -4.15 18.13
C ALA A 41 50.04 -2.66 17.90
N VAL A 42 49.05 -1.81 18.12
CA VAL A 42 49.22 -0.36 18.29
C VAL A 42 48.52 0.11 19.56
N LYS A 43 49.33 0.76 20.36
CA LYS A 43 49.16 1.29 21.71
C LYS A 43 47.96 2.23 21.83
N GLN A 44 47.27 2.09 22.97
CA GLN A 44 46.40 3.09 23.57
C GLN A 44 47.17 4.42 23.80
N LYS A 45 46.52 5.51 23.40
CA LYS A 45 46.80 6.83 23.98
C LYS A 45 45.47 7.37 24.50
N GLU A 46 45.38 7.39 25.82
CA GLU A 46 44.41 8.21 26.56
C GLU A 46 44.74 9.68 26.28
N ASN A 47 43.70 10.43 25.89
CA ASN A 47 43.71 11.86 26.10
C ASN A 47 42.34 12.26 26.68
N ASN A 48 42.36 12.53 27.95
CA ASN A 48 41.37 13.30 28.68
C ASN A 48 41.23 14.70 28.08
N LEU A 49 40.05 15.08 27.68
CA LEU A 49 39.62 16.47 27.66
C LEU A 49 38.16 16.54 28.09
N ASN A 50 37.98 16.98 29.31
CA ASN A 50 36.70 17.43 29.85
C ASN A 50 36.15 18.55 29.03
N GLY A 51 34.90 18.37 28.56
CA GLY A 51 34.10 19.41 27.97
C GLY A 51 32.65 19.02 28.16
N THR A 52 32.12 19.40 29.32
CA THR A 52 30.72 19.22 29.73
C THR A 52 29.82 20.07 28.86
N GLU A 53 29.02 19.47 27.99
CA GLU A 53 27.71 19.98 27.66
C GLU A 53 26.73 18.80 27.50
N LYS A 54 26.13 18.42 28.63
CA LYS A 54 24.92 17.63 28.68
C LYS A 54 23.77 18.47 28.09
N ALA A 55 23.51 18.35 26.81
CA ALA A 55 22.19 18.63 26.30
C ALA A 55 21.26 17.54 26.88
N ALA A 56 20.64 17.84 28.00
CA ALA A 56 19.55 17.09 28.57
C ALA A 56 18.39 17.20 27.51
N LYS A 57 18.24 16.18 26.67
CA LYS A 57 16.97 15.92 26.01
C LYS A 57 16.02 15.57 27.15
N ASP A 58 15.21 16.52 27.55
CA ASP A 58 14.02 16.28 28.36
C ASP A 58 13.22 15.19 27.64
N LYS A 59 13.29 13.96 28.17
CA LYS A 59 12.35 12.91 27.76
C LYS A 59 11.02 13.35 28.33
N GLU A 60 10.22 13.99 27.50
CA GLU A 60 8.84 14.34 27.79
C GLU A 60 8.16 13.08 28.38
N LYS A 61 7.75 13.19 29.65
CA LYS A 61 7.24 12.05 30.41
C LYS A 61 5.90 11.69 29.79
N GLU A 62 5.84 10.54 29.10
CA GLU A 62 4.61 10.06 28.48
C GLU A 62 3.49 10.04 29.50
N LEU A 63 2.37 10.66 29.15
CA LEU A 63 1.18 10.72 30.00
C LEU A 63 0.46 9.37 29.99
N PRO A 64 -0.12 8.95 31.14
CA PRO A 64 -1.03 7.81 31.19
C PRO A 64 -2.23 8.02 30.27
N TYR A 65 -2.81 6.93 29.73
CA TYR A 65 -3.96 6.92 28.83
C TYR A 65 -5.08 7.87 29.29
N ASP A 66 -5.56 7.74 30.54
CA ASP A 66 -6.68 8.53 31.06
C ASP A 66 -6.40 10.05 31.15
N GLN A 67 -5.14 10.45 31.20
CA GLN A 67 -4.74 11.86 31.17
C GLN A 67 -4.58 12.37 29.76
N LEU A 68 -4.00 11.54 28.87
CA LEU A 68 -3.78 11.88 27.48
C LEU A 68 -5.09 12.13 26.73
N ILE A 69 -6.07 11.24 26.87
CA ILE A 69 -7.36 11.35 26.16
C ILE A 69 -8.24 12.53 26.61
N LYS A 70 -7.94 13.14 27.75
CA LYS A 70 -8.64 14.35 28.26
C LYS A 70 -8.10 15.65 27.66
N ARG A 71 -6.96 15.58 26.98
CA ARG A 71 -6.39 16.76 26.31
C ARG A 71 -7.21 17.14 25.08
N THR A 72 -7.17 18.42 24.76
CA THR A 72 -7.81 18.94 23.55
C THR A 72 -7.17 18.31 22.31
N GLY A 73 -8.00 17.81 21.41
CA GLY A 73 -7.57 17.16 20.18
C GLY A 73 -8.75 16.71 19.32
N SER A 74 -8.46 16.21 18.14
CA SER A 74 -9.47 15.62 17.27
C SER A 74 -9.54 14.11 17.44
N VAL A 75 -10.75 13.56 17.28
CA VAL A 75 -11.00 12.12 17.33
C VAL A 75 -11.84 11.73 16.12
N GLN A 76 -11.46 10.67 15.45
CA GLN A 76 -12.19 10.11 14.31
C GLN A 76 -12.31 8.60 14.49
N ASP A 77 -13.52 8.06 14.31
CA ASP A 77 -13.82 6.64 14.44
C ASP A 77 -14.04 5.99 13.06
N GLY A 78 -13.51 4.78 12.89
CA GLY A 78 -13.63 3.99 11.67
C GLY A 78 -12.91 2.65 11.79
N LEU A 79 -12.02 2.33 10.84
CA LEU A 79 -11.19 1.12 10.93
C LEU A 79 -10.42 1.06 12.27
N PHE A 80 -9.79 2.16 12.67
CA PHE A 80 -9.26 2.41 14.00
C PHE A 80 -9.92 3.68 14.53
N THR A 81 -9.83 3.95 15.85
CA THR A 81 -10.02 5.31 16.33
C THR A 81 -8.70 6.05 16.19
N ILE A 82 -8.69 7.15 15.45
CA ILE A 82 -7.52 8.03 15.29
C ILE A 82 -7.69 9.21 16.24
N ARG A 83 -6.61 9.53 16.98
CA ARG A 83 -6.54 10.74 17.80
C ARG A 83 -5.37 11.61 17.37
N HIS A 84 -5.60 12.90 17.28
CA HIS A 84 -4.57 13.91 17.07
C HIS A 84 -4.54 14.82 18.30
N ILE A 85 -3.48 14.70 19.10
CA ILE A 85 -3.33 15.38 20.39
C ILE A 85 -1.89 15.90 20.48
N ASP A 86 -1.72 17.20 20.75
CA ASP A 86 -0.40 17.85 20.92
C ASP A 86 0.58 17.51 19.77
N ASP A 87 0.16 17.70 18.53
CA ASP A 87 0.93 17.40 17.31
C ASP A 87 1.36 15.94 17.14
N LYS A 88 0.79 15.02 17.93
CA LYS A 88 1.01 13.58 17.83
C LYS A 88 -0.24 12.86 17.33
N TRP A 89 0.02 11.83 16.54
CA TRP A 89 -1.02 10.96 15.99
C TRP A 89 -1.02 9.61 16.67
N TYR A 90 -2.19 9.19 17.11
CA TYR A 90 -2.37 7.95 17.83
C TYR A 90 -3.40 7.06 17.14
N PHE A 91 -3.15 5.75 17.15
CA PHE A 91 -4.14 4.75 16.78
C PHE A 91 -4.63 4.04 18.04
N GLU A 92 -5.96 3.94 18.20
CA GLU A 92 -6.60 2.98 19.09
C GLU A 92 -7.00 1.75 18.27
N ILE A 93 -6.34 0.63 18.50
CA ILE A 93 -6.50 -0.60 17.75
C ILE A 93 -7.26 -1.61 18.58
N ALA A 94 -8.43 -2.05 18.10
CA ALA A 94 -9.22 -3.09 18.76
C ALA A 94 -8.52 -4.46 18.66
N ASP A 95 -8.65 -5.29 19.68
CA ASP A 95 -8.06 -6.63 19.71
C ASP A 95 -8.54 -7.52 18.53
N SER A 96 -9.76 -7.28 18.03
CA SER A 96 -10.32 -7.97 16.85
C SER A 96 -9.59 -7.67 15.53
N LEU A 97 -8.77 -6.62 15.50
CA LEU A 97 -7.95 -6.22 14.35
C LEU A 97 -6.50 -6.73 14.42
N LEU A 98 -6.10 -7.29 15.56
CA LEU A 98 -4.78 -7.91 15.70
C LEU A 98 -4.67 -9.13 14.78
N GLY A 99 -3.55 -9.26 14.09
CA GLY A 99 -3.32 -10.31 13.10
C GLY A 99 -4.13 -10.17 11.80
N ARG A 100 -4.97 -9.12 11.66
CA ARG A 100 -5.69 -8.83 10.41
C ARG A 100 -4.76 -8.14 9.42
N TYR A 101 -4.80 -8.60 8.17
CA TYR A 101 -3.98 -8.04 7.11
C TYR A 101 -4.53 -6.70 6.62
N ILE A 102 -3.64 -5.74 6.47
CA ILE A 102 -3.90 -4.38 6.01
C ILE A 102 -2.97 -4.13 4.81
N LEU A 103 -3.52 -3.79 3.67
CA LEU A 103 -2.75 -3.44 2.49
C LEU A 103 -2.42 -1.94 2.55
N ALA A 104 -1.15 -1.61 2.77
CA ALA A 104 -0.65 -0.24 2.71
C ALA A 104 -0.17 0.07 1.29
N VAL A 105 -0.71 1.13 0.69
CA VAL A 105 -0.33 1.61 -0.64
C VAL A 105 -0.01 3.08 -0.56
N THR A 106 1.24 3.44 -0.84
CA THR A 106 1.70 4.83 -0.84
C THR A 106 1.77 5.35 -2.27
N ARG A 107 1.19 6.53 -2.51
CA ARG A 107 1.13 7.21 -3.80
C ARG A 107 1.61 8.63 -3.71
N PHE A 108 2.14 9.15 -4.80
CA PHE A 108 2.33 10.58 -4.94
C PHE A 108 0.96 11.29 -5.02
N THR A 109 0.82 12.41 -4.32
CA THR A 109 -0.31 13.33 -4.44
C THR A 109 0.12 14.69 -4.96
N GLY A 110 1.40 15.04 -4.77
CA GLY A 110 2.03 16.21 -5.33
C GLY A 110 3.51 15.94 -5.59
N VAL A 111 3.99 16.38 -6.74
CA VAL A 111 5.40 16.26 -7.15
C VAL A 111 5.85 17.57 -7.77
N PRO A 112 7.18 17.89 -7.72
CA PRO A 112 7.71 19.04 -8.43
C PRO A 112 7.46 18.93 -9.94
N GLN A 113 7.35 20.08 -10.60
CA GLN A 113 7.27 20.14 -12.07
C GLN A 113 8.50 19.45 -12.69
N SER A 114 8.27 18.72 -13.78
CA SER A 114 9.31 17.98 -14.53
C SER A 114 10.06 16.94 -13.68
N PHE A 115 9.42 16.41 -12.62
CA PHE A 115 10.01 15.37 -11.76
C PHE A 115 9.97 13.97 -12.40
N GLY A 116 9.23 13.82 -13.52
CA GLY A 116 9.04 12.53 -14.18
C GLY A 116 8.13 11.56 -13.40
N LYS A 117 7.38 12.08 -12.43
CA LYS A 117 6.37 11.39 -11.64
C LYS A 117 5.07 12.18 -11.68
N PHE A 118 3.97 11.55 -11.30
CA PHE A 118 2.66 12.18 -11.36
C PHE A 118 1.77 11.80 -10.16
N SER A 119 0.80 12.64 -9.89
CA SER A 119 -0.19 12.39 -8.84
C SER A 119 -0.99 11.11 -9.12
N GLY A 120 -1.14 10.26 -8.12
CA GLY A 120 -1.78 8.95 -8.22
C GLY A 120 -0.83 7.78 -8.50
N GLU A 121 0.40 8.02 -8.96
CA GLU A 121 1.38 6.95 -9.19
C GLU A 121 1.79 6.30 -7.85
N ALA A 122 1.68 4.96 -7.78
CA ALA A 122 2.08 4.20 -6.60
C ALA A 122 3.61 4.08 -6.54
N ILE A 123 4.16 4.35 -5.35
CA ILE A 123 5.60 4.23 -5.09
C ILE A 123 5.93 3.07 -4.17
N ASN A 124 4.97 2.65 -3.34
CA ASN A 124 5.16 1.56 -2.39
C ASN A 124 3.85 0.80 -2.17
N GLN A 125 3.95 -0.51 -1.99
CA GLN A 125 2.82 -1.36 -1.63
C GLN A 125 3.31 -2.51 -0.75
N GLN A 126 2.74 -2.63 0.46
CA GLN A 126 3.08 -3.68 1.41
C GLN A 126 1.83 -4.20 2.13
N THR A 127 1.84 -5.48 2.49
CA THR A 127 0.80 -6.02 3.38
C THR A 127 1.32 -6.05 4.79
N LEU A 128 0.58 -5.46 5.72
CA LEU A 128 0.98 -5.25 7.10
C LEU A 128 -0.03 -5.89 8.05
N TYR A 129 0.39 -6.16 9.29
CA TYR A 129 -0.50 -6.51 10.38
C TYR A 129 0.08 -6.09 11.73
N PHE A 130 -0.80 -5.80 12.68
CA PHE A 130 -0.42 -5.51 14.06
C PHE A 130 -0.43 -6.79 14.88
N GLU A 131 0.60 -6.97 15.72
CA GLU A 131 0.77 -8.10 16.63
C GLU A 131 1.09 -7.57 18.02
N GLN A 132 0.32 -7.95 19.03
CA GLN A 132 0.68 -7.67 20.40
C GLN A 132 1.74 -8.67 20.88
N ARG A 133 2.96 -8.18 21.12
CA ARG A 133 4.06 -9.02 21.62
C ARG A 133 3.92 -9.33 23.11
N ASN A 134 3.51 -8.35 23.89
CA ASN A 134 3.27 -8.45 25.34
C ASN A 134 2.34 -7.31 25.80
N ALA A 135 2.08 -7.20 27.10
CA ALA A 135 1.17 -6.19 27.64
C ALA A 135 1.61 -4.73 27.37
N LYS A 136 2.88 -4.48 27.00
CA LYS A 136 3.45 -3.14 26.84
C LYS A 136 3.89 -2.84 25.41
N THR A 137 3.89 -3.84 24.50
CA THR A 137 4.52 -3.70 23.19
C THR A 137 3.61 -4.22 22.08
N MET A 138 3.33 -3.34 21.12
CA MET A 138 2.69 -3.63 19.85
C MET A 138 3.74 -3.62 18.74
N LEU A 139 3.71 -4.61 17.87
CA LEU A 139 4.55 -4.70 16.68
C LEU A 139 3.72 -4.43 15.43
N LEU A 140 4.30 -3.75 14.46
CA LEU A 140 3.84 -3.74 13.07
C LEU A 140 4.76 -4.65 12.28
N ARG A 141 4.18 -5.67 11.62
CA ARG A 141 4.91 -6.59 10.77
C ARG A 141 4.50 -6.46 9.31
N ALA A 142 5.43 -6.75 8.41
CA ALA A 142 5.12 -6.92 7.00
C ALA A 142 4.87 -8.40 6.70
N TYR A 143 3.70 -8.71 6.15
CA TYR A 143 3.38 -10.05 5.66
C TYR A 143 4.01 -10.26 4.28
N VAL A 144 4.94 -11.19 4.18
CA VAL A 144 5.64 -11.52 2.94
C VAL A 144 5.13 -12.84 2.39
N LEU A 145 4.18 -12.77 1.45
CA LEU A 145 3.65 -13.96 0.78
C LEU A 145 4.54 -14.33 -0.41
N SER A 146 5.56 -15.13 -0.16
CA SER A 146 6.42 -15.73 -1.20
C SER A 146 6.31 -17.25 -1.26
N GLN A 147 5.82 -17.86 -0.20
CA GLN A 147 5.73 -19.31 0.01
C GLN A 147 4.40 -19.65 0.69
N GLU A 148 3.82 -20.77 0.29
CA GLU A 148 2.57 -21.28 0.86
C GLU A 148 2.61 -22.82 0.94
N ALA A 149 1.87 -23.38 1.89
CA ALA A 149 1.61 -24.80 1.99
C ALA A 149 0.16 -25.00 2.44
N ASP A 150 -0.43 -26.17 2.11
CA ASP A 150 -1.76 -26.52 2.64
C ASP A 150 -1.72 -26.43 4.18
N PRO A 151 -2.61 -25.63 4.81
CA PRO A 151 -2.64 -25.49 6.26
C PRO A 151 -2.71 -26.81 7.04
N ASN A 152 -3.26 -27.86 6.43
CA ASN A 152 -3.42 -29.18 7.04
C ASN A 152 -2.21 -30.10 6.82
N SER A 153 -1.25 -29.73 5.96
CA SER A 153 -0.06 -30.51 5.69
C SER A 153 0.96 -30.44 6.84
N ARG A 154 1.82 -31.46 6.96
CA ARG A 154 2.92 -31.46 7.94
C ARG A 154 3.95 -30.38 7.63
N ILE A 155 4.26 -30.20 6.35
CA ILE A 155 5.23 -29.18 5.89
C ILE A 155 4.79 -27.76 6.22
N SER A 156 3.47 -27.49 6.33
CA SER A 156 2.95 -26.18 6.72
C SER A 156 3.46 -25.73 8.10
N LYS A 157 3.55 -26.65 9.06
CA LYS A 157 4.08 -26.35 10.39
C LYS A 157 5.56 -25.99 10.33
N THR A 158 6.34 -26.77 9.57
CA THR A 158 7.78 -26.53 9.38
C THR A 158 8.00 -25.21 8.63
N LEU A 159 7.24 -24.94 7.58
CA LEU A 159 7.33 -23.69 6.83
C LEU A 159 7.06 -22.47 7.73
N LYS A 160 6.01 -22.52 8.56
CA LYS A 160 5.72 -21.46 9.53
C LYS A 160 6.80 -21.29 10.58
N ALA A 161 7.45 -22.36 11.02
CA ALA A 161 8.53 -22.30 12.00
C ALA A 161 9.85 -21.78 11.41
N SER A 162 10.07 -21.96 10.10
CA SER A 162 11.29 -21.53 9.40
C SER A 162 11.19 -20.16 8.74
N THR A 163 10.02 -19.54 8.75
CA THR A 163 9.79 -18.21 8.16
C THR A 163 9.40 -17.19 9.22
N VAL A 164 9.94 -15.98 9.10
CA VAL A 164 9.66 -14.88 10.02
C VAL A 164 9.31 -13.65 9.24
N ASP A 165 8.12 -13.11 9.50
CA ASP A 165 7.72 -11.83 8.92
C ASP A 165 8.54 -10.67 9.55
N PRO A 166 9.06 -9.73 8.74
CA PRO A 166 9.86 -8.61 9.23
C PRO A 166 9.08 -7.74 10.23
N ILE A 167 9.74 -7.34 11.29
CA ILE A 167 9.24 -6.31 12.20
C ILE A 167 9.59 -4.95 11.60
N ILE A 168 8.58 -4.15 11.28
CA ILE A 168 8.73 -2.84 10.66
C ILE A 168 8.84 -1.75 11.72
N ALA A 169 8.01 -1.84 12.75
CA ALA A 169 8.00 -0.90 13.85
C ALA A 169 7.60 -1.58 15.16
N SER A 170 8.04 -1.01 16.25
CA SER A 170 7.64 -1.41 17.60
C SER A 170 7.12 -0.19 18.34
N PHE A 171 5.91 -0.30 18.89
CA PHE A 171 5.21 0.76 19.60
C PHE A 171 5.03 0.37 21.05
N LYS A 172 5.18 1.35 21.93
CA LYS A 172 4.74 1.21 23.32
C LYS A 172 3.22 1.32 23.38
N ILE A 173 2.57 0.39 24.04
CA ILE A 173 1.15 0.49 24.38
C ILE A 173 1.04 1.48 25.54
N ILE A 174 0.42 2.64 25.28
CA ILE A 174 0.25 3.72 26.25
C ILE A 174 -0.83 3.34 27.28
N GLY A 175 -1.88 2.65 26.80
CA GLY A 175 -2.97 2.15 27.63
C GLY A 175 -4.09 1.54 26.79
N ARG A 176 -5.19 1.22 27.45
CA ARG A 176 -6.38 0.62 26.83
C ARG A 176 -7.61 1.49 27.08
N ASN A 177 -8.42 1.62 26.09
CA ASN A 177 -9.77 2.18 26.22
C ASN A 177 -10.61 1.27 27.10
N LYS A 178 -11.16 1.80 28.19
CA LYS A 178 -11.92 1.01 29.17
C LYS A 178 -13.25 0.46 28.63
N THR A 179 -13.81 1.13 27.62
CA THR A 179 -15.10 0.76 27.02
C THR A 179 -14.93 -0.25 25.89
N THR A 180 -13.97 0.00 24.98
CA THR A 180 -13.77 -0.81 23.78
C THR A 180 -12.66 -1.87 23.91
N GLY A 181 -11.81 -1.76 24.93
CA GLY A 181 -10.61 -2.57 25.09
C GLY A 181 -9.48 -2.23 24.09
N ALA A 182 -9.68 -1.29 23.17
CA ALA A 182 -8.72 -0.92 22.15
C ALA A 182 -7.41 -0.38 22.74
N GLN A 183 -6.29 -0.69 22.12
CA GLN A 183 -4.96 -0.34 22.58
C GLN A 183 -4.45 0.92 21.88
N LEU A 184 -4.00 1.91 22.67
CA LEU A 184 -3.47 3.18 22.18
C LEU A 184 -1.97 3.10 21.95
N ILE A 185 -1.53 3.48 20.76
CA ILE A 185 -0.12 3.59 20.35
C ILE A 185 0.14 4.93 19.66
N ASP A 186 1.34 5.50 19.85
CA ASP A 186 1.82 6.67 19.09
C ASP A 186 2.40 6.21 17.75
N VAL A 187 1.74 6.62 16.65
CA VAL A 187 2.14 6.27 15.28
C VAL A 187 2.87 7.41 14.56
N THR A 188 3.04 8.55 15.20
CA THR A 188 3.73 9.73 14.62
C THR A 188 5.09 9.35 14.04
N PRO A 189 5.97 8.60 14.75
CA PRO A 189 7.30 8.25 14.21
C PRO A 189 7.25 7.37 12.97
N LEU A 190 6.19 6.55 12.79
CA LEU A 190 6.03 5.69 11.62
C LEU A 190 5.82 6.51 10.34
N PHE A 191 5.03 7.59 10.43
CA PHE A 191 4.67 8.42 9.28
C PHE A 191 5.57 9.64 9.11
N ALA A 192 6.26 10.10 10.17
CA ALA A 192 7.18 11.23 10.09
C ALA A 192 8.56 10.86 9.49
N LYS A 193 8.93 9.59 9.45
CA LYS A 193 10.23 9.11 8.94
C LYS A 193 10.05 8.28 7.68
N ASP A 194 11.10 8.25 6.84
CA ASP A 194 11.13 7.34 5.71
C ASP A 194 11.27 5.90 6.15
N ASN A 195 10.53 5.03 5.48
CA ASN A 195 10.60 3.60 5.66
C ASN A 195 10.08 2.87 4.40
N GLY A 196 10.36 1.57 4.31
CA GLY A 196 10.03 0.75 3.15
C GLY A 196 8.55 0.32 3.06
N VAL A 197 7.64 0.83 3.91
CA VAL A 197 6.27 0.31 3.96
C VAL A 197 5.16 1.37 3.83
N VAL A 198 5.36 2.56 4.38
CA VAL A 198 4.36 3.64 4.36
C VAL A 198 4.92 4.97 3.86
N SER A 199 6.10 4.95 3.23
CA SER A 199 6.72 6.12 2.63
C SER A 199 7.63 5.75 1.46
N ILE A 200 8.63 6.58 1.16
CA ILE A 200 9.62 6.32 0.12
C ILE A 200 10.66 5.35 0.65
N SER A 201 10.84 4.22 -0.02
CA SER A 201 11.88 3.25 0.32
C SER A 201 13.29 3.82 -0.02
N ALA A 202 14.32 3.34 0.66
CA ALA A 202 15.71 3.75 0.36
C ALA A 202 16.09 3.51 -1.10
N ASN A 203 15.61 2.43 -1.72
CA ASN A 203 15.85 2.16 -3.14
C ASN A 203 15.12 3.16 -4.04
N SER A 204 13.87 3.48 -3.74
CA SER A 204 13.10 4.49 -4.49
C SER A 204 13.70 5.89 -4.33
N ALA A 205 14.15 6.27 -3.13
CA ALA A 205 14.83 7.53 -2.89
C ALA A 205 16.11 7.65 -3.74
N LYS A 206 16.90 6.56 -3.81
CA LYS A 206 18.09 6.51 -4.68
C LYS A 206 17.75 6.66 -6.17
N GLN A 207 16.73 5.97 -6.66
CA GLN A 207 16.27 6.08 -8.06
C GLN A 207 15.78 7.48 -8.39
N LEU A 208 15.11 8.14 -7.45
CA LEU A 208 14.62 9.51 -7.57
C LEU A 208 15.69 10.57 -7.26
N LYS A 209 16.93 10.14 -6.96
CA LYS A 209 18.07 11.00 -6.59
C LYS A 209 17.74 11.95 -5.42
N LEU A 210 16.94 11.48 -4.47
CA LEU A 210 16.64 12.20 -3.24
C LEU A 210 17.78 12.06 -2.25
N GLY A 211 18.17 13.16 -1.62
CA GLY A 211 19.13 13.19 -0.53
C GLY A 211 18.49 12.87 0.81
N ALA A 212 19.03 13.43 1.88
CA ALA A 212 18.50 13.22 3.23
C ALA A 212 17.14 13.90 3.40
N LEU A 213 16.22 13.18 4.05
CA LEU A 213 14.94 13.75 4.51
C LEU A 213 15.22 14.87 5.53
N GLN A 214 14.49 15.98 5.40
CA GLN A 214 14.58 17.13 6.30
C GLN A 214 13.44 17.07 7.32
N PRO A 215 13.70 16.69 8.59
CA PRO A 215 12.64 16.49 9.59
C PRO A 215 11.88 17.77 9.92
N ASP A 216 12.55 18.92 9.90
CA ASP A 216 11.98 20.25 10.15
C ASP A 216 11.02 20.74 9.04
N ARG A 217 11.10 20.12 7.87
CA ARG A 217 10.27 20.39 6.67
C ARG A 217 9.50 19.16 6.21
N THR A 218 9.18 18.27 7.15
CA THR A 218 8.40 17.06 6.92
C THR A 218 7.22 17.00 7.88
N PHE A 219 6.01 16.86 7.34
CA PHE A 219 4.78 16.99 8.09
C PHE A 219 3.85 15.82 7.82
N ILE A 220 3.07 15.45 8.83
CA ILE A 220 1.86 14.63 8.67
C ILE A 220 0.71 15.63 8.54
N ASP A 221 0.24 15.84 7.32
CA ASP A 221 -0.72 16.89 7.03
C ASP A 221 -2.11 16.54 7.56
N THR A 222 -2.56 15.31 7.28
CA THR A 222 -3.85 14.83 7.75
C THR A 222 -3.85 13.30 7.90
N MET A 223 -4.69 12.82 8.82
CA MET A 223 -5.15 11.44 8.83
C MET A 223 -6.67 11.41 8.79
N LYS A 224 -7.23 10.65 7.86
CA LYS A 224 -8.67 10.41 7.73
C LYS A 224 -8.94 8.93 7.92
N VAL A 225 -10.05 8.62 8.54
CA VAL A 225 -10.45 7.22 8.75
C VAL A 225 -11.81 6.93 8.14
N TYR A 226 -11.91 5.76 7.55
CA TYR A 226 -13.12 5.21 6.94
C TYR A 226 -13.38 3.82 7.52
N PRO A 227 -14.55 3.20 7.27
CA PRO A 227 -14.87 1.90 7.85
C PRO A 227 -13.89 0.76 7.54
N ILE A 228 -13.19 0.82 6.41
CA ILE A 228 -12.24 -0.22 5.99
C ILE A 228 -10.85 0.30 5.65
N ASN A 229 -10.61 1.61 5.73
CA ASN A 229 -9.29 2.18 5.43
C ASN A 229 -8.97 3.43 6.25
N ILE A 230 -7.69 3.73 6.24
CA ILE A 230 -7.12 4.98 6.74
C ILE A 230 -6.32 5.61 5.61
N GLU A 231 -6.43 6.93 5.49
CA GLU A 231 -5.67 7.74 4.55
C GLU A 231 -4.75 8.68 5.31
N VAL A 232 -3.45 8.58 5.06
CA VAL A 232 -2.43 9.40 5.72
C VAL A 232 -1.72 10.25 4.68
N ALA A 233 -1.98 11.56 4.70
CA ALA A 233 -1.31 12.53 3.85
C ALA A 233 -0.07 13.07 4.55
N THR A 234 1.05 13.12 3.83
CA THR A 234 2.33 13.64 4.34
C THR A 234 3.01 14.52 3.31
N THR A 235 3.61 15.61 3.76
CA THR A 235 4.53 16.45 2.97
C THR A 235 5.95 16.17 3.42
N ARG A 236 6.84 15.85 2.48
CA ARG A 236 8.23 15.44 2.74
C ARG A 236 9.19 16.28 1.92
N THR A 237 10.18 16.85 2.56
CA THR A 237 11.24 17.61 1.91
C THR A 237 12.57 16.89 2.04
N TYR A 238 13.27 16.80 0.93
CA TYR A 238 14.58 16.16 0.80
C TYR A 238 15.60 17.16 0.31
N ASN A 239 16.85 17.01 0.75
CA ASN A 239 17.96 17.64 0.06
C ASN A 239 18.06 17.06 -1.35
N SER A 240 18.46 17.88 -2.30
CA SER A 240 18.63 17.48 -3.70
C SER A 240 19.87 18.14 -4.32
N THR A 241 20.43 17.47 -5.32
CA THR A 241 21.46 18.08 -6.15
C THR A 241 20.82 18.70 -7.39
N PRO A 242 21.38 19.80 -7.97
CA PRO A 242 20.79 20.54 -9.09
C PRO A 242 20.76 19.79 -10.44
N SER A 243 20.39 18.52 -10.46
CA SER A 243 20.40 17.73 -11.72
C SER A 243 19.09 17.02 -12.02
N THR A 244 18.09 17.14 -11.13
CA THR A 244 16.91 16.27 -11.20
C THR A 244 15.68 16.98 -11.75
N THR A 245 15.43 18.21 -11.33
CA THR A 245 14.28 19.03 -11.74
C THR A 245 14.60 20.51 -11.53
N PRO A 246 13.85 21.45 -12.12
CA PRO A 246 13.99 22.87 -11.80
C PRO A 246 13.92 23.18 -10.30
N ALA A 247 13.07 22.48 -9.56
CA ALA A 247 12.98 22.63 -8.11
C ALA A 247 14.29 22.29 -7.39
N SER A 248 15.11 21.38 -7.91
CA SER A 248 16.38 20.98 -7.29
C SER A 248 17.43 22.11 -7.26
N TYR A 249 17.30 23.15 -8.06
CA TYR A 249 18.14 24.36 -7.96
C TYR A 249 17.99 25.12 -6.64
N THR A 250 16.92 24.85 -5.89
CA THR A 250 16.76 25.35 -4.52
C THR A 250 17.39 24.44 -3.47
N GLU A 251 18.15 23.43 -3.90
CA GLU A 251 18.76 22.38 -3.08
C GLU A 251 17.73 21.55 -2.28
N SER A 252 16.45 21.70 -2.61
CA SER A 252 15.34 21.07 -1.92
C SER A 252 14.33 20.50 -2.91
N VAL A 253 13.83 19.29 -2.62
CA VAL A 253 12.71 18.66 -3.34
C VAL A 253 11.62 18.31 -2.33
N THR A 254 10.45 18.90 -2.52
CA THR A 254 9.28 18.63 -1.68
C THR A 254 8.30 17.76 -2.45
N ILE A 255 7.83 16.69 -1.81
CA ILE A 255 6.93 15.68 -2.37
C ILE A 255 5.78 15.49 -1.40
N SER A 256 4.56 15.48 -1.90
CA SER A 256 3.38 15.09 -1.13
C SER A 256 3.01 13.63 -1.42
N LEU A 257 2.78 12.87 -0.37
CA LEU A 257 2.39 11.46 -0.43
C LEU A 257 1.05 11.24 0.26
N ASN A 258 0.33 10.24 -0.20
CA ASN A 258 -0.79 9.66 0.54
C ASN A 258 -0.58 8.16 0.70
N THR A 259 -0.72 7.67 1.92
CA THR A 259 -0.69 6.24 2.23
C THR A 259 -2.08 5.77 2.61
N SER A 260 -2.65 4.92 1.77
CA SER A 260 -3.90 4.20 2.05
C SER A 260 -3.60 2.91 2.79
N MET A 261 -4.17 2.71 3.95
CA MET A 261 -4.09 1.45 4.73
C MET A 261 -5.45 0.76 4.70
N VAL A 262 -5.62 -0.23 3.83
CA VAL A 262 -6.91 -0.87 3.54
C VAL A 262 -6.99 -2.24 4.21
N LEU A 263 -8.01 -2.46 5.06
CA LEU A 263 -8.27 -3.74 5.70
C LEU A 263 -8.66 -4.79 4.67
N LEU A 264 -7.89 -5.85 4.56
CA LEU A 264 -8.20 -6.97 3.68
C LEU A 264 -9.32 -7.85 4.26
N PRO A 265 -10.12 -8.51 3.40
CA PRO A 265 -11.16 -9.45 3.85
C PRO A 265 -10.60 -10.52 4.79
N LYS A 266 -11.36 -10.88 5.83
CA LYS A 266 -10.97 -11.96 6.75
C LYS A 266 -10.78 -13.29 6.00
N VAL A 267 -11.71 -13.58 5.10
CA VAL A 267 -11.67 -14.74 4.20
C VAL A 267 -11.40 -14.23 2.78
N PRO A 268 -10.22 -14.49 2.21
CA PRO A 268 -9.93 -14.14 0.83
C PRO A 268 -10.83 -14.94 -0.12
N MET A 269 -11.05 -14.43 -1.34
CA MET A 269 -11.77 -15.20 -2.35
C MET A 269 -10.91 -16.39 -2.82
N ARG A 270 -11.57 -17.40 -3.43
CA ARG A 270 -10.88 -18.53 -4.03
C ARG A 270 -9.95 -18.03 -5.17
N LYS A 271 -8.69 -18.44 -5.13
CA LYS A 271 -7.73 -18.17 -6.21
C LYS A 271 -8.24 -18.77 -7.53
N ARG A 272 -7.96 -18.09 -8.63
CA ARG A 272 -8.17 -18.61 -9.97
C ARG A 272 -6.80 -18.79 -10.63
N ILE A 273 -6.45 -20.05 -10.92
CA ILE A 273 -5.15 -20.39 -11.52
C ILE A 273 -5.02 -19.71 -12.88
N TRP A 274 -3.85 -19.21 -13.16
CA TRP A 274 -3.49 -18.58 -14.41
C TRP A 274 -3.38 -19.62 -15.54
N ASP A 275 -3.80 -19.22 -16.73
CA ASP A 275 -3.66 -20.00 -17.94
C ASP A 275 -2.85 -19.17 -18.96
N SER A 276 -1.82 -19.80 -19.55
CA SER A 276 -0.89 -19.13 -20.50
C SER A 276 -1.58 -18.61 -21.77
N ARG A 277 -2.77 -19.13 -22.10
CA ARG A 277 -3.57 -18.70 -23.25
C ARG A 277 -4.24 -17.35 -23.05
N VAL A 278 -4.28 -16.85 -21.82
CA VAL A 278 -4.95 -15.59 -21.46
C VAL A 278 -4.03 -14.71 -20.66
N GLY A 279 -3.74 -13.51 -21.17
CA GLY A 279 -2.76 -12.55 -20.62
C GLY A 279 -3.28 -11.74 -19.43
N TYR A 280 -3.77 -12.36 -18.35
CA TYR A 280 -4.13 -11.66 -17.13
C TYR A 280 -2.93 -11.25 -16.30
N PHE A 281 -3.06 -10.18 -15.54
CA PHE A 281 -2.12 -9.87 -14.46
C PHE A 281 -2.20 -10.90 -13.35
N THR A 282 -1.06 -11.27 -12.80
CA THR A 282 -0.97 -12.40 -11.88
C THR A 282 -0.16 -12.09 -10.63
N ASN A 283 -0.44 -12.86 -9.57
CA ASN A 283 0.43 -13.06 -8.43
C ASN A 283 0.98 -14.49 -8.47
N ARG A 284 2.17 -14.71 -7.91
CA ARG A 284 2.80 -16.04 -7.84
C ARG A 284 3.48 -16.25 -6.49
N TYR A 285 3.53 -17.49 -6.08
CA TYR A 285 4.29 -17.94 -4.92
C TYR A 285 4.77 -19.38 -5.10
N THR A 286 5.73 -19.80 -4.27
CA THR A 286 6.20 -21.18 -4.22
C THR A 286 5.26 -21.99 -3.34
N ILE A 287 4.81 -23.16 -3.83
CA ILE A 287 4.00 -24.09 -3.07
C ILE A 287 4.87 -25.22 -2.54
N PHE A 288 4.59 -25.58 -1.29
CA PHE A 288 5.13 -26.77 -0.63
C PHE A 288 3.99 -27.72 -0.32
N SER A 289 4.19 -29.01 -0.55
CA SER A 289 3.28 -30.09 -0.15
C SER A 289 4.04 -31.29 0.38
N ASP A 290 3.37 -32.11 1.18
CA ASP A 290 3.97 -33.32 1.75
C ASP A 290 4.32 -34.39 0.69
N GLU A 291 3.75 -34.27 -0.51
CA GLU A 291 3.86 -35.26 -1.60
C GLU A 291 4.84 -34.82 -2.71
N GLN A 292 5.32 -33.60 -2.67
CA GLN A 292 6.21 -33.07 -3.71
C GLN A 292 7.64 -33.55 -3.53
N THR A 293 8.26 -33.97 -4.65
CA THR A 293 9.71 -34.25 -4.73
C THR A 293 10.53 -32.99 -5.06
N LYS A 294 9.88 -31.91 -5.53
CA LYS A 294 10.47 -30.60 -5.84
C LYS A 294 9.44 -29.51 -5.52
N THR A 295 9.92 -28.31 -5.23
CA THR A 295 9.04 -27.15 -5.08
C THR A 295 8.38 -26.78 -6.41
N ASP A 296 7.13 -26.36 -6.34
CA ASP A 296 6.37 -25.90 -7.49
C ASP A 296 5.99 -24.42 -7.34
N ARG A 297 5.62 -23.77 -8.43
CA ARG A 297 5.17 -22.39 -8.45
C ARG A 297 3.74 -22.33 -8.91
N GLU A 298 2.87 -21.79 -8.07
CA GLU A 298 1.51 -21.48 -8.47
C GLU A 298 1.39 -20.02 -8.88
N GLN A 299 0.62 -19.78 -9.93
CA GLN A 299 0.33 -18.46 -10.45
C GLN A 299 -1.18 -18.30 -10.57
N PHE A 300 -1.73 -17.21 -10.07
CA PHE A 300 -3.16 -16.94 -10.08
C PHE A 300 -3.45 -15.50 -10.52
N ILE A 301 -4.61 -15.33 -11.17
CA ILE A 301 -4.98 -14.07 -11.80
C ILE A 301 -5.54 -13.06 -10.80
N SER A 302 -5.35 -11.77 -11.12
CA SER A 302 -6.04 -10.66 -10.46
C SER A 302 -7.42 -10.48 -11.09
N ARG A 303 -8.48 -10.40 -10.27
CA ARG A 303 -9.86 -10.25 -10.73
C ARG A 303 -10.76 -9.63 -9.67
N PHE A 304 -11.89 -9.09 -10.08
CA PHE A 304 -12.95 -8.72 -9.16
C PHE A 304 -13.65 -9.99 -8.61
N ARG A 305 -14.16 -9.89 -7.39
CA ARG A 305 -15.00 -10.91 -6.78
C ARG A 305 -16.42 -10.76 -7.30
N LEU A 306 -16.85 -11.64 -8.19
CA LEU A 306 -18.22 -11.73 -8.67
C LEU A 306 -18.82 -13.06 -8.24
N GLU A 307 -19.90 -13.00 -7.46
CA GLU A 307 -20.66 -14.14 -6.99
C GLU A 307 -22.09 -14.02 -7.52
N PRO A 308 -22.67 -15.06 -8.11
CA PRO A 308 -23.99 -14.97 -8.70
C PRO A 308 -25.06 -14.83 -7.61
N LYS A 309 -25.99 -13.89 -7.81
CA LYS A 309 -27.16 -13.70 -6.93
C LYS A 309 -28.09 -14.93 -6.94
N ASP A 310 -28.16 -15.61 -8.09
CA ASP A 310 -28.84 -16.89 -8.26
C ASP A 310 -27.84 -17.95 -8.77
N PRO A 311 -27.23 -18.76 -7.86
CA PRO A 311 -26.28 -19.79 -8.25
C PRO A 311 -26.89 -20.93 -9.09
N ARG A 312 -28.23 -21.15 -9.03
CA ARG A 312 -28.87 -22.21 -9.83
C ARG A 312 -28.98 -21.76 -11.28
N ARG A 313 -29.49 -20.54 -11.53
CA ARG A 313 -29.52 -19.97 -12.88
C ARG A 313 -28.14 -19.91 -13.51
N TYR A 314 -27.15 -19.46 -12.74
CA TYR A 314 -25.76 -19.37 -13.21
C TYR A 314 -25.21 -20.75 -13.65
N ARG A 315 -25.41 -21.80 -12.85
CA ARG A 315 -24.98 -23.17 -13.21
C ARG A 315 -25.71 -23.72 -14.44
N ASN A 316 -26.91 -23.28 -14.69
CA ASN A 316 -27.70 -23.66 -15.88
C ASN A 316 -27.39 -22.80 -17.12
N GLY A 317 -26.31 -21.99 -17.10
CA GLY A 317 -25.91 -21.12 -18.20
C GLY A 317 -26.80 -19.91 -18.42
N GLN A 318 -27.69 -19.59 -17.47
CA GLN A 318 -28.57 -18.43 -17.55
C GLN A 318 -27.95 -17.20 -16.90
N LEU A 319 -28.14 -16.04 -17.51
CA LEU A 319 -27.67 -14.77 -16.97
C LEU A 319 -28.27 -14.49 -15.60
N THR A 320 -27.43 -14.07 -14.67
CA THR A 320 -27.80 -13.61 -13.32
C THR A 320 -27.08 -12.33 -12.98
N GLU A 321 -27.62 -11.53 -12.07
CA GLU A 321 -26.88 -10.41 -11.50
C GLU A 321 -25.84 -10.91 -10.50
N PRO A 322 -24.73 -10.20 -10.32
CA PRO A 322 -23.85 -10.46 -9.18
C PRO A 322 -24.49 -9.98 -7.88
N ILE A 323 -24.13 -10.61 -6.76
CA ILE A 323 -24.54 -10.16 -5.40
C ILE A 323 -24.09 -8.70 -5.18
N LYS A 324 -22.86 -8.38 -5.60
CA LYS A 324 -22.28 -7.03 -5.55
C LYS A 324 -21.74 -6.69 -6.93
N PRO A 325 -22.36 -5.77 -7.67
CA PRO A 325 -21.82 -5.30 -8.95
C PRO A 325 -20.54 -4.49 -8.74
N ILE A 326 -19.72 -4.41 -9.77
CA ILE A 326 -18.57 -3.54 -9.84
C ILE A 326 -19.08 -2.14 -10.17
N VAL A 327 -19.03 -1.21 -9.24
CA VAL A 327 -19.48 0.16 -9.46
C VAL A 327 -18.27 1.08 -9.51
N PHE A 328 -18.13 1.83 -10.60
CA PHE A 328 -17.18 2.93 -10.70
C PHE A 328 -17.90 4.27 -10.60
N TYR A 329 -17.43 5.11 -9.70
CA TYR A 329 -17.89 6.49 -9.59
C TYR A 329 -16.93 7.40 -10.36
N ILE A 330 -17.49 8.37 -11.09
CA ILE A 330 -16.69 9.36 -11.82
C ILE A 330 -16.37 10.51 -10.86
N ASP A 331 -15.08 10.81 -10.70
CA ASP A 331 -14.60 11.92 -9.86
C ASP A 331 -15.27 13.24 -10.28
N PRO A 332 -15.82 14.03 -9.35
CA PRO A 332 -16.40 15.34 -9.64
C PRO A 332 -15.45 16.32 -10.33
N ALA A 333 -14.12 16.15 -10.14
CA ALA A 333 -13.11 16.96 -10.82
C ALA A 333 -12.98 16.66 -12.33
N THR A 334 -13.62 15.59 -12.81
CA THR A 334 -13.57 15.21 -14.22
C THR A 334 -14.28 16.25 -15.10
N PRO A 335 -13.65 16.79 -16.17
CA PRO A 335 -14.31 17.73 -17.08
C PRO A 335 -15.60 17.13 -17.65
N LYS A 336 -16.70 17.86 -17.55
CA LYS A 336 -18.05 17.40 -17.91
C LYS A 336 -18.14 16.77 -19.31
N LYS A 337 -17.37 17.28 -20.27
CA LYS A 337 -17.34 16.77 -21.64
C LYS A 337 -16.89 15.31 -21.76
N TRP A 338 -16.08 14.80 -20.80
CA TRP A 338 -15.55 13.44 -20.83
C TRP A 338 -16.44 12.43 -20.10
N VAL A 339 -17.26 12.89 -19.16
CA VAL A 339 -18.08 12.02 -18.28
C VAL A 339 -18.93 11.01 -19.06
N PRO A 340 -19.69 11.39 -20.12
CA PRO A 340 -20.51 10.43 -20.87
C PRO A 340 -19.67 9.32 -21.54
N TYR A 341 -18.52 9.68 -22.08
CA TYR A 341 -17.63 8.72 -22.75
C TYR A 341 -16.97 7.75 -21.78
N LEU A 342 -16.56 8.24 -20.60
CA LEU A 342 -15.99 7.42 -19.55
C LEU A 342 -17.02 6.42 -19.02
N LYS A 343 -18.25 6.87 -18.76
CA LYS A 343 -19.33 5.97 -18.33
C LYS A 343 -19.61 4.89 -19.37
N LYS A 344 -19.77 5.30 -20.63
CA LYS A 344 -19.99 4.35 -21.71
C LYS A 344 -18.85 3.34 -21.83
N GLY A 345 -17.59 3.79 -21.78
CA GLY A 345 -16.42 2.91 -21.86
C GLY A 345 -16.31 1.92 -20.69
N ILE A 346 -16.78 2.28 -19.50
CA ILE A 346 -16.88 1.36 -18.36
C ILE A 346 -18.00 0.33 -18.62
N GLU A 347 -19.17 0.76 -19.05
CA GLU A 347 -20.34 -0.09 -19.20
C GLU A 347 -20.28 -1.00 -20.44
N ASP A 348 -19.49 -0.65 -21.45
CA ASP A 348 -19.23 -1.49 -22.63
C ASP A 348 -18.61 -2.86 -22.25
N TRP A 349 -17.98 -2.98 -21.07
CA TRP A 349 -17.50 -4.26 -20.54
C TRP A 349 -18.62 -5.24 -20.15
N ASN A 350 -19.88 -4.79 -20.03
CA ASN A 350 -20.99 -5.70 -19.70
C ASN A 350 -21.12 -6.83 -20.71
N VAL A 351 -20.81 -6.61 -21.99
CA VAL A 351 -20.81 -7.67 -23.03
C VAL A 351 -19.88 -8.84 -22.63
N ALA A 352 -18.70 -8.54 -22.09
CA ALA A 352 -17.78 -9.57 -21.63
C ALA A 352 -18.28 -10.27 -20.34
N PHE A 353 -18.92 -9.52 -19.45
CA PHE A 353 -19.49 -10.09 -18.23
C PHE A 353 -20.74 -10.95 -18.55
N GLU A 354 -21.55 -10.59 -19.54
CA GLU A 354 -22.68 -11.40 -20.02
C GLU A 354 -22.19 -12.72 -20.62
N ALA A 355 -21.12 -12.69 -21.40
CA ALA A 355 -20.48 -13.92 -21.88
C ALA A 355 -19.95 -14.80 -20.72
N ALA A 356 -19.64 -14.20 -19.57
CA ALA A 356 -19.27 -14.90 -18.34
C ALA A 356 -20.47 -15.28 -17.44
N GLY A 357 -21.71 -15.04 -17.88
CA GLY A 357 -22.94 -15.39 -17.17
C GLY A 357 -23.50 -14.31 -16.22
N PHE A 358 -22.97 -13.08 -16.26
CA PHE A 358 -23.42 -11.99 -15.40
C PHE A 358 -24.01 -10.83 -16.19
N LYS A 359 -25.26 -10.44 -15.90
CA LYS A 359 -25.84 -9.19 -16.39
C LYS A 359 -25.67 -8.08 -15.35
N ASN A 360 -25.59 -6.82 -15.79
CA ASN A 360 -25.42 -5.65 -14.92
C ASN A 360 -24.24 -5.78 -13.96
N ALA A 361 -23.13 -6.37 -14.43
CA ALA A 361 -21.99 -6.70 -13.59
C ALA A 361 -21.12 -5.50 -13.30
N ILE A 362 -21.02 -4.54 -14.25
CA ILE A 362 -20.23 -3.32 -14.10
C ILE A 362 -21.10 -2.11 -14.43
N LEU A 363 -21.02 -1.09 -13.59
CA LEU A 363 -21.85 0.11 -13.65
C LEU A 363 -20.99 1.34 -13.47
N ALA A 364 -21.30 2.40 -14.22
CA ALA A 364 -20.69 3.72 -14.04
C ALA A 364 -21.71 4.71 -13.46
N LYS A 365 -21.33 5.41 -12.40
CA LYS A 365 -22.20 6.38 -11.71
C LYS A 365 -21.50 7.72 -11.51
N ASP A 366 -22.27 8.79 -11.45
CA ASP A 366 -21.75 10.05 -10.92
C ASP A 366 -21.43 9.87 -9.44
N PHE A 367 -20.35 10.54 -9.00
CA PHE A 367 -20.08 10.61 -7.58
C PHE A 367 -21.19 11.44 -6.93
N PRO A 368 -21.90 10.92 -5.92
CA PRO A 368 -22.99 11.65 -5.30
C PRO A 368 -22.48 12.88 -4.57
N ASN A 369 -23.25 13.96 -4.62
CA ASN A 369 -23.01 15.15 -3.82
C ASN A 369 -23.53 14.94 -2.40
N ASP A 370 -22.94 13.95 -1.72
CA ASP A 370 -23.35 13.49 -0.40
C ASP A 370 -22.13 13.50 0.55
N SER A 371 -22.27 14.18 1.68
CA SER A 371 -21.21 14.29 2.69
C SER A 371 -20.82 12.95 3.33
N THR A 372 -21.64 11.89 3.15
CA THR A 372 -21.36 10.54 3.68
C THR A 372 -20.40 9.74 2.81
N MET A 373 -20.15 10.18 1.56
CA MET A 373 -19.22 9.54 0.63
C MET A 373 -17.96 10.38 0.45
N SER A 374 -16.83 9.70 0.37
CA SER A 374 -15.54 10.31 0.06
C SER A 374 -14.86 9.56 -1.08
N VAL A 375 -14.18 10.29 -1.95
CA VAL A 375 -13.33 9.71 -3.00
C VAL A 375 -12.14 8.91 -2.44
N ASP A 376 -11.84 9.11 -1.16
CA ASP A 376 -10.76 8.43 -0.45
C ASP A 376 -11.23 7.18 0.32
N ASP A 377 -12.56 6.91 0.33
CA ASP A 377 -13.12 5.72 0.99
C ASP A 377 -12.95 4.47 0.09
N ALA A 378 -12.14 3.52 0.54
CA ALA A 378 -11.81 2.31 -0.21
C ALA A 378 -12.99 1.35 -0.47
N ARG A 379 -14.18 1.62 0.09
CA ARG A 379 -15.40 0.89 -0.26
C ARG A 379 -15.88 1.18 -1.69
N PHE A 380 -15.41 2.29 -2.29
CA PHE A 380 -15.83 2.78 -3.60
C PHE A 380 -14.68 2.73 -4.60
N ASN A 381 -14.96 2.31 -5.83
CA ASN A 381 -14.01 2.48 -6.93
C ASN A 381 -14.30 3.86 -7.56
N VAL A 382 -13.29 4.70 -7.63
CA VAL A 382 -13.42 6.05 -8.19
C VAL A 382 -12.47 6.20 -9.38
N LEU A 383 -13.01 6.55 -10.54
CA LEU A 383 -12.22 6.97 -11.70
C LEU A 383 -11.83 8.43 -11.51
N ARG A 384 -10.57 8.68 -11.14
CA ARG A 384 -10.07 10.02 -10.84
C ARG A 384 -9.51 10.72 -12.07
N TYR A 385 -9.73 12.02 -12.15
CA TYR A 385 -9.11 12.88 -13.14
C TYR A 385 -7.92 13.61 -12.51
N LEU A 386 -6.71 13.16 -12.84
CA LEU A 386 -5.46 13.71 -12.32
C LEU A 386 -4.64 14.26 -13.49
N PRO A 387 -4.40 15.59 -13.57
CA PRO A 387 -3.54 16.16 -14.59
C PRO A 387 -2.12 15.61 -14.48
N ALA A 388 -1.54 15.18 -15.59
CA ALA A 388 -0.19 14.64 -15.65
C ALA A 388 0.44 14.89 -17.01
N GLU A 389 1.78 14.98 -17.06
CA GLU A 389 2.57 15.13 -18.28
C GLU A 389 2.82 13.78 -18.99
N ILE A 390 2.07 12.71 -18.63
CA ILE A 390 2.18 11.40 -19.28
C ILE A 390 1.19 11.28 -20.44
N GLU A 391 1.63 10.66 -21.52
CA GLU A 391 0.80 10.46 -22.72
C GLU A 391 -0.25 9.38 -22.55
N ASN A 392 -0.09 8.47 -21.59
CA ASN A 392 -0.94 7.30 -21.37
C ASN A 392 -1.84 7.44 -20.14
N ALA A 393 -3.02 6.85 -20.19
CA ALA A 393 -3.84 6.64 -19.00
C ALA A 393 -3.15 5.65 -18.05
N TYR A 394 -3.26 5.90 -16.76
CA TYR A 394 -2.72 5.04 -15.71
C TYR A 394 -3.86 4.36 -14.95
N GLY A 395 -3.88 3.02 -14.98
CA GLY A 395 -4.88 2.19 -14.31
C GLY A 395 -4.29 1.44 -13.11
N PRO A 396 -4.04 2.11 -11.99
CA PRO A 396 -3.55 1.43 -10.80
C PRO A 396 -4.63 0.49 -10.26
N ARG A 397 -4.19 -0.67 -9.77
CA ARG A 397 -5.07 -1.62 -9.10
C ARG A 397 -4.51 -1.95 -7.73
N ILE A 398 -5.41 -2.15 -6.79
CA ILE A 398 -5.11 -2.71 -5.47
C ILE A 398 -5.61 -4.15 -5.48
N VAL A 399 -4.75 -5.08 -5.10
CA VAL A 399 -5.03 -6.52 -5.16
C VAL A 399 -4.70 -7.14 -3.82
N ASP A 400 -5.60 -7.98 -3.31
CA ASP A 400 -5.29 -8.84 -2.17
C ASP A 400 -4.23 -9.88 -2.62
N PRO A 401 -3.00 -9.84 -2.10
CA PRO A 401 -1.92 -10.71 -2.56
C PRO A 401 -2.21 -12.19 -2.30
N ARG A 402 -3.16 -12.51 -1.42
CA ARG A 402 -3.51 -13.89 -1.05
C ARG A 402 -4.42 -14.57 -2.08
N SER A 403 -5.14 -13.80 -2.88
CA SER A 403 -6.19 -14.35 -3.76
C SER A 403 -6.31 -13.70 -5.14
N GLY A 404 -5.62 -12.57 -5.34
CA GLY A 404 -5.73 -11.80 -6.57
C GLY A 404 -6.99 -10.96 -6.64
#